data_5243c44959dc523f65ba20105ec55934
#
_entry.id   5243c44959dc523f65ba20105ec55934
#
_cell.length_a   1.000
_cell.length_b   1.000
_cell.length_c   1.000
_cell.angle_alpha   90.00
_cell.angle_beta   90.00
_cell.angle_gamma   90.00
#
_symmetry.space_group_name_H-M   'P 1'
#
loop_
_entity.id
_entity.type
_entity.pdbx_description
1 polymer ?
#
loop_
_entity_poly.entity_id
_entity_poly.type
_entity_poly.pdbx_seq_one_letter_code
_entity_poly.pdbx_strand_id
1 'polypeptide(L)'
;MGRKIIYSILFFIITILIIILLIYGYFKIIGLESRVPEKKENLYSIRTEKYLDRKVFIVTPNEGKTSDEVILYLHGGAYVGEIEMEHWEFIGQLITDIGATVILPDYPLAPKYRYTDTFKMVEPLYKEIVDKVGAEKLTVMGDSAGGGMSLALVEKISTETNYKIPSKTILISPWLDVRLTNSEIEKVEKYDKQLNKETLKLAGLAYAGEDGINNYLVNPIDGDISKLK
;
A
#
# COMPACT_ATOMS: atom_id res chain seq x y z
N MET A 1 40.16 -31.96 -12.68
CA MET A 1 39.84 -30.54 -12.40
C MET A 1 38.33 -30.24 -12.45
N GLY A 2 37.56 -30.79 -13.37
CA GLY A 2 36.12 -30.49 -13.50
C GLY A 2 35.21 -30.90 -12.34
N ARG A 3 35.41 -32.04 -11.70
CA ARG A 3 34.55 -32.50 -10.58
C ARG A 3 34.58 -31.55 -9.35
N LYS A 4 35.73 -31.01 -8.98
CA LYS A 4 35.85 -30.06 -7.85
C LYS A 4 35.11 -28.75 -8.11
N ILE A 5 35.13 -28.28 -9.33
CA ILE A 5 34.41 -27.04 -9.74
C ILE A 5 32.91 -27.29 -9.67
N ILE A 6 32.42 -28.45 -10.14
CA ILE A 6 30.99 -28.78 -10.09
C ILE A 6 30.51 -28.86 -8.63
N TYR A 7 31.26 -29.52 -7.74
CA TYR A 7 30.90 -29.59 -6.32
C TYR A 7 30.90 -28.21 -5.64
N SER A 8 31.84 -27.32 -6.02
CA SER A 8 31.88 -25.95 -5.49
C SER A 8 30.67 -25.11 -5.94
N ILE A 9 30.26 -25.23 -7.19
CA ILE A 9 29.07 -24.58 -7.73
C ILE A 9 27.80 -25.13 -7.08
N LEU A 10 27.70 -26.48 -6.94
CA LEU A 10 26.55 -27.11 -6.30
C LEU A 10 26.43 -26.69 -4.82
N PHE A 11 27.55 -26.65 -4.09
CA PHE A 11 27.60 -26.19 -2.71
C PHE A 11 27.13 -24.71 -2.61
N PHE A 12 27.57 -23.83 -3.51
CA PHE A 12 27.19 -22.43 -3.54
C PHE A 12 25.68 -22.27 -3.81
N ILE A 13 25.12 -23.02 -4.76
CA ILE A 13 23.68 -23.01 -5.06
C ILE A 13 22.87 -23.51 -3.86
N ILE A 14 23.29 -24.57 -3.21
CA ILE A 14 22.62 -25.11 -2.01
C ILE A 14 22.66 -24.11 -0.87
N THR A 15 23.80 -23.44 -0.68
CA THR A 15 23.93 -22.40 0.36
C THR A 15 22.99 -21.22 0.11
N ILE A 16 22.87 -20.76 -1.15
CA ILE A 16 21.91 -19.71 -1.54
C ILE A 16 20.47 -20.16 -1.28
N LEU A 17 20.12 -21.39 -1.67
CA LEU A 17 18.78 -21.93 -1.43
C LEU A 17 18.45 -22.03 0.07
N ILE A 18 19.42 -22.44 0.89
CA ILE A 18 19.26 -22.48 2.36
C ILE A 18 19.06 -21.06 2.92
N ILE A 19 19.83 -20.08 2.45
CA ILE A 19 19.68 -18.67 2.87
C ILE A 19 18.30 -18.14 2.47
N ILE A 20 17.83 -18.42 1.25
CA ILE A 20 16.49 -18.04 0.78
C ILE A 20 15.41 -18.70 1.64
N LEU A 21 15.56 -19.99 1.96
CA LEU A 21 14.63 -20.72 2.83
C LEU A 21 14.65 -20.21 4.27
N LEU A 22 15.83 -19.81 4.80
CA LEU A 22 15.95 -19.22 6.14
C LEU A 22 15.35 -17.82 6.18
N ILE A 23 15.54 -17.00 5.13
CA ILE A 23 14.92 -15.69 4.98
C ILE A 23 13.40 -15.86 4.86
N TYR A 24 12.93 -16.79 4.03
CA TYR A 24 11.50 -17.08 3.88
C TYR A 24 10.89 -17.62 5.19
N GLY A 25 11.60 -18.53 5.88
CA GLY A 25 11.20 -19.04 7.19
C GLY A 25 11.19 -17.95 8.27
N TYR A 26 12.17 -17.06 8.26
CA TYR A 26 12.25 -15.89 9.16
C TYR A 26 11.07 -14.95 8.93
N PHE A 27 10.75 -14.60 7.68
CA PHE A 27 9.56 -13.80 7.34
C PHE A 27 8.25 -14.52 7.68
N LYS A 28 8.19 -15.85 7.58
CA LYS A 28 7.01 -16.64 7.96
C LYS A 28 6.86 -16.77 9.49
N ILE A 29 7.97 -16.81 10.24
CA ILE A 29 7.96 -16.92 11.72
C ILE A 29 7.67 -15.57 12.38
N ILE A 30 8.10 -14.45 11.78
CA ILE A 30 7.79 -13.11 12.27
C ILE A 30 6.30 -12.80 12.06
N GLY A 31 5.59 -13.64 11.25
CA GLY A 31 4.17 -13.47 10.97
C GLY A 31 3.95 -12.05 10.49
N LEU A 32 4.16 -11.82 9.21
CA LEU A 32 3.76 -10.58 8.53
C LEU A 32 2.23 -10.51 8.45
N GLU A 33 1.58 -10.67 9.60
CA GLU A 33 0.21 -10.23 9.77
C GLU A 33 0.25 -8.80 10.32
N SER A 34 -0.47 -7.91 9.65
CA SER A 34 -0.66 -6.53 10.13
C SER A 34 -1.01 -6.57 11.62
N ARG A 35 -0.06 -6.19 12.47
CA ARG A 35 -0.24 -6.19 13.91
C ARG A 35 -1.09 -4.99 14.26
N VAL A 36 -2.31 -5.26 14.74
CA VAL A 36 -3.12 -4.23 15.38
C VAL A 36 -2.42 -3.86 16.69
N PRO A 37 -2.13 -2.57 16.95
CA PRO A 37 -1.50 -2.16 18.19
C PRO A 37 -2.31 -2.61 19.39
N GLU A 38 -1.63 -3.05 20.46
CA GLU A 38 -2.27 -3.20 21.76
C GLU A 38 -2.85 -1.85 22.17
N LYS A 39 -4.14 -1.83 22.38
CA LYS A 39 -5.04 -0.70 22.55
C LYS A 39 -4.43 0.58 23.17
N LYS A 40 -4.53 1.70 22.48
CA LYS A 40 -4.75 3.02 23.10
C LYS A 40 -6.26 3.15 23.35
N GLU A 41 -6.79 2.33 24.27
CA GLU A 41 -8.22 2.05 24.49
C GLU A 41 -9.10 3.28 24.72
N ASN A 42 -8.52 4.44 25.01
CA ASN A 42 -9.28 5.62 25.42
C ASN A 42 -9.56 6.61 24.27
N LEU A 43 -8.81 6.57 23.17
CA LEU A 43 -8.93 7.57 22.11
C LEU A 43 -9.76 7.09 20.90
N TYR A 44 -9.59 5.83 20.52
CA TYR A 44 -10.30 5.25 19.38
C TYR A 44 -10.52 3.75 19.54
N SER A 45 -11.48 3.22 18.79
CA SER A 45 -11.74 1.78 18.68
C SER A 45 -11.38 1.27 17.29
N ILE A 46 -10.92 0.01 17.22
CA ILE A 46 -10.60 -0.68 15.98
C ILE A 46 -11.56 -1.86 15.85
N ARG A 47 -12.37 -1.83 14.79
CA ARG A 47 -13.20 -2.95 14.38
C ARG A 47 -12.57 -3.57 13.14
N THR A 48 -12.39 -4.89 13.15
CA THR A 48 -11.86 -5.64 12.00
C THR A 48 -13.01 -6.33 11.29
N GLU A 49 -13.12 -6.10 10.01
CA GLU A 49 -14.05 -6.80 9.13
C GLU A 49 -13.27 -7.66 8.12
N LYS A 50 -13.91 -8.73 7.65
CA LYS A 50 -13.39 -9.52 6.53
C LYS A 50 -14.01 -8.97 5.24
N TYR A 51 -13.15 -8.58 4.30
CA TYR A 51 -13.56 -8.15 2.98
C TYR A 51 -12.84 -9.01 1.93
N LEU A 52 -13.59 -9.77 1.15
CA LEU A 52 -13.04 -10.88 0.38
C LEU A 52 -12.25 -11.82 1.33
N ASP A 53 -10.99 -12.09 1.09
CA ASP A 53 -10.14 -12.90 1.95
C ASP A 53 -9.12 -12.08 2.76
N ARG A 54 -9.34 -10.75 2.87
CA ARG A 54 -8.45 -9.81 3.54
C ARG A 54 -9.15 -9.10 4.70
N LYS A 55 -8.36 -8.50 5.58
CA LYS A 55 -8.87 -7.69 6.69
C LYS A 55 -9.09 -6.25 6.23
N VAL A 56 -10.12 -5.62 6.75
CA VAL A 56 -10.34 -4.17 6.68
C VAL A 56 -10.52 -3.67 8.09
N PHE A 57 -9.68 -2.76 8.51
CA PHE A 57 -9.76 -2.14 9.82
C PHE A 57 -10.57 -0.85 9.73
N ILE A 58 -11.58 -0.74 10.58
CA ILE A 58 -12.42 0.44 10.71
C ILE A 58 -12.07 1.07 12.05
N VAL A 59 -11.46 2.24 12.01
CA VAL A 59 -10.95 2.96 13.17
C VAL A 59 -11.83 4.18 13.40
N THR A 60 -12.46 4.26 14.57
CA THR A 60 -13.42 5.32 14.90
C THR A 60 -13.03 6.00 16.21
N PRO A 61 -13.27 7.33 16.36
CA PRO A 61 -13.05 8.00 17.64
C PRO A 61 -14.00 7.46 18.71
N ASN A 62 -13.51 7.27 19.95
CA ASN A 62 -14.33 6.89 21.09
C ASN A 62 -14.93 8.12 21.78
N GLU A 63 -14.14 9.19 21.90
CA GLU A 63 -14.50 10.41 22.60
C GLU A 63 -13.99 11.65 21.84
N GLY A 64 -14.49 12.82 22.19
CA GLY A 64 -14.04 14.09 21.66
C GLY A 64 -14.74 14.50 20.38
N LYS A 65 -13.97 15.02 19.42
CA LYS A 65 -14.50 15.49 18.14
C LYS A 65 -14.97 14.30 17.30
N THR A 66 -16.20 14.38 16.83
CA THR A 66 -16.76 13.42 15.87
C THR A 66 -17.17 14.14 14.59
N SER A 67 -16.95 13.51 13.47
CA SER A 67 -17.27 14.00 12.15
C SER A 67 -17.93 12.90 11.33
N ASP A 68 -18.70 13.25 10.33
CA ASP A 68 -19.27 12.29 9.39
C ASP A 68 -18.34 12.04 8.16
N GLU A 69 -17.12 12.61 8.20
CA GLU A 69 -16.08 12.37 7.22
C GLU A 69 -15.50 10.95 7.36
N VAL A 70 -15.26 10.32 6.21
CA VAL A 70 -14.64 9.00 6.12
C VAL A 70 -13.35 9.11 5.31
N ILE A 71 -12.30 8.45 5.77
CA ILE A 71 -11.01 8.39 5.09
C ILE A 71 -10.74 6.94 4.70
N LEU A 72 -10.64 6.67 3.40
CA LEU A 72 -10.04 5.44 2.90
C LEU A 72 -8.53 5.65 2.86
N TYR A 73 -7.81 5.03 3.81
CA TYR A 73 -6.36 5.14 3.92
C TYR A 73 -5.66 3.93 3.32
N LEU A 74 -4.85 4.16 2.30
CA LEU A 74 -4.03 3.14 1.64
C LEU A 74 -2.59 3.30 2.12
N HIS A 75 -2.09 2.29 2.84
CA HIS A 75 -0.79 2.37 3.50
C HIS A 75 0.39 2.25 2.53
N GLY A 76 1.55 2.76 2.92
CA GLY A 76 2.82 2.61 2.25
C GLY A 76 3.43 1.20 2.39
N GLY A 77 4.74 1.08 2.13
CA GLY A 77 5.49 -0.17 2.24
C GLY A 77 5.86 -0.79 0.89
N ALA A 78 6.02 0.05 -0.15
CA ALA A 78 6.50 -0.35 -1.48
C ALA A 78 5.70 -1.52 -2.11
N TYR A 79 4.42 -1.67 -1.78
CA TYR A 79 3.52 -2.76 -2.19
C TYR A 79 3.93 -4.16 -1.70
N VAL A 80 4.95 -4.26 -0.84
CA VAL A 80 5.46 -5.52 -0.26
C VAL A 80 5.42 -5.53 1.26
N GLY A 81 5.41 -4.35 1.89
CA GLY A 81 5.36 -4.17 3.35
C GLY A 81 3.92 -4.12 3.87
N GLU A 82 3.72 -4.69 5.04
CA GLU A 82 2.45 -4.69 5.79
C GLU A 82 2.19 -3.32 6.45
N ILE A 83 1.03 -3.18 7.10
CA ILE A 83 0.72 -2.00 7.92
C ILE A 83 1.67 -1.96 9.12
N GLU A 84 2.48 -0.91 9.23
CA GLU A 84 3.47 -0.71 10.28
C GLU A 84 2.90 0.13 11.45
N MET A 85 3.63 0.19 12.57
CA MET A 85 3.20 0.92 13.77
C MET A 85 3.06 2.43 13.51
N GLU A 86 3.90 2.98 12.65
CA GLU A 86 3.89 4.38 12.25
C GLU A 86 2.57 4.76 11.55
N HIS A 87 2.00 3.86 10.73
CA HIS A 87 0.68 4.05 10.14
C HIS A 87 -0.41 4.13 11.21
N TRP A 88 -0.36 3.24 12.21
CA TRP A 88 -1.33 3.24 13.31
C TRP A 88 -1.23 4.48 14.18
N GLU A 89 -0.01 4.97 14.44
CA GLU A 89 0.23 6.20 15.19
C GLU A 89 -0.31 7.42 14.43
N PHE A 90 -0.02 7.51 13.14
CA PHE A 90 -0.52 8.57 12.27
C PHE A 90 -2.06 8.57 12.21
N ILE A 91 -2.68 7.41 12.00
CA ILE A 91 -4.14 7.26 11.94
C ILE A 91 -4.75 7.63 13.30
N GLY A 92 -4.16 7.19 14.39
CA GLY A 92 -4.63 7.53 15.75
C GLY A 92 -4.61 9.04 16.01
N GLN A 93 -3.56 9.73 15.59
CA GLN A 93 -3.46 11.19 15.69
C GLN A 93 -4.50 11.88 14.78
N LEU A 94 -4.62 11.42 13.54
CA LEU A 94 -5.56 11.96 12.57
C LEU A 94 -7.01 11.88 13.09
N ILE A 95 -7.41 10.73 13.63
CA ILE A 95 -8.74 10.52 14.20
C ILE A 95 -8.98 11.46 15.39
N THR A 96 -7.99 11.61 16.27
CA THR A 96 -8.08 12.49 17.43
C THR A 96 -8.27 13.96 17.01
N ASP A 97 -7.56 14.39 15.98
CA ASP A 97 -7.57 15.79 15.55
C ASP A 97 -8.84 16.18 14.77
N ILE A 98 -9.32 15.30 13.91
CA ILE A 98 -10.42 15.61 12.99
C ILE A 98 -11.73 14.87 13.28
N GLY A 99 -11.69 13.80 14.07
CA GLY A 99 -12.88 13.02 14.44
C GLY A 99 -13.47 12.17 13.30
N ALA A 100 -12.70 11.90 12.23
CA ALA A 100 -13.15 11.10 11.10
C ALA A 100 -13.09 9.61 11.40
N THR A 101 -13.87 8.82 10.65
CA THR A 101 -13.68 7.37 10.59
C THR A 101 -12.63 7.04 9.55
N VAL A 102 -11.64 6.21 9.90
CA VAL A 102 -10.62 5.73 8.95
C VAL A 102 -10.90 4.27 8.60
N ILE A 103 -10.96 3.98 7.31
CA ILE A 103 -11.05 2.63 6.75
C ILE A 103 -9.67 2.29 6.18
N LEU A 104 -9.01 1.31 6.78
CA LEU A 104 -7.65 0.88 6.46
C LEU A 104 -7.69 -0.57 5.96
N PRO A 105 -7.68 -0.81 4.64
CA PRO A 105 -7.62 -2.15 4.10
C PRO A 105 -6.21 -2.72 4.18
N ASP A 106 -6.11 -3.97 4.65
CA ASP A 106 -4.93 -4.83 4.53
C ASP A 106 -4.94 -5.44 3.12
N TYR A 107 -4.60 -4.64 2.13
CA TYR A 107 -4.72 -5.01 0.73
C TYR A 107 -3.68 -6.07 0.29
N PRO A 108 -3.93 -6.82 -0.81
CA PRO A 108 -3.01 -7.85 -1.32
C PRO A 108 -1.64 -7.28 -1.68
N LEU A 109 -0.56 -7.91 -1.19
CA LEU A 109 0.83 -7.47 -1.34
C LEU A 109 1.64 -8.39 -2.26
N ALA A 110 2.59 -7.78 -2.97
CA ALA A 110 3.59 -8.50 -3.74
C ALA A 110 4.61 -9.20 -2.79
N PRO A 111 5.29 -10.25 -3.24
CA PRO A 111 5.25 -10.85 -4.58
C PRO A 111 4.10 -11.87 -4.76
N LYS A 112 3.34 -12.18 -3.70
CA LYS A 112 2.26 -13.17 -3.75
C LYS A 112 1.11 -12.71 -4.64
N TYR A 113 0.82 -11.42 -4.61
CA TYR A 113 -0.25 -10.78 -5.35
C TYR A 113 0.32 -9.65 -6.22
N ARG A 114 -0.43 -9.25 -7.25
CA ARG A 114 -0.06 -8.16 -8.16
C ARG A 114 -1.05 -7.01 -8.05
N TYR A 115 -0.74 -5.89 -8.71
CA TYR A 115 -1.63 -4.71 -8.76
C TYR A 115 -3.07 -5.06 -9.15
N THR A 116 -3.26 -6.02 -10.07
CA THR A 116 -4.60 -6.48 -10.47
C THR A 116 -5.39 -7.06 -9.32
N ASP A 117 -4.74 -7.79 -8.40
CA ASP A 117 -5.40 -8.38 -7.23
C ASP A 117 -5.71 -7.31 -6.18
N THR A 118 -4.80 -6.34 -6.02
CA THR A 118 -5.01 -5.18 -5.15
C THR A 118 -6.22 -4.38 -5.61
N PHE A 119 -6.32 -4.05 -6.91
CA PHE A 119 -7.44 -3.29 -7.45
C PHE A 119 -8.77 -4.06 -7.47
N LYS A 120 -8.76 -5.40 -7.55
CA LYS A 120 -9.95 -6.24 -7.32
C LYS A 120 -10.54 -6.08 -5.92
N MET A 121 -9.73 -5.65 -4.94
CA MET A 121 -10.19 -5.37 -3.58
C MET A 121 -10.53 -3.89 -3.39
N VAL A 122 -9.59 -2.98 -3.71
CA VAL A 122 -9.72 -1.58 -3.31
C VAL A 122 -10.78 -0.82 -4.11
N GLU A 123 -10.97 -1.15 -5.39
CA GLU A 123 -12.00 -0.51 -6.22
C GLU A 123 -13.43 -0.85 -5.76
N PRO A 124 -13.82 -2.12 -5.55
CA PRO A 124 -15.14 -2.42 -5.00
C PRO A 124 -15.34 -1.89 -3.58
N LEU A 125 -14.29 -1.92 -2.73
CA LEU A 125 -14.35 -1.34 -1.39
C LEU A 125 -14.64 0.17 -1.45
N TYR A 126 -13.96 0.90 -2.34
CA TYR A 126 -14.25 2.30 -2.59
C TYR A 126 -15.72 2.54 -2.94
N LYS A 127 -16.27 1.75 -3.88
CA LYS A 127 -17.66 1.85 -4.33
C LYS A 127 -18.64 1.61 -3.17
N GLU A 128 -18.40 0.59 -2.36
CA GLU A 128 -19.22 0.32 -1.18
C GLU A 128 -19.20 1.45 -0.16
N ILE A 129 -18.03 2.08 0.04
CA ILE A 129 -17.92 3.23 0.94
C ILE A 129 -18.74 4.40 0.36
N VAL A 130 -18.58 4.71 -0.94
CA VAL A 130 -19.35 5.78 -1.59
C VAL A 130 -20.85 5.54 -1.50
N ASP A 131 -21.31 4.30 -1.71
CA ASP A 131 -22.72 3.95 -1.61
C ASP A 131 -23.27 4.13 -0.19
N LYS A 132 -22.43 3.95 0.85
CA LYS A 132 -22.83 4.08 2.25
C LYS A 132 -22.81 5.52 2.76
N VAL A 133 -21.80 6.31 2.40
CA VAL A 133 -21.56 7.62 3.03
C VAL A 133 -21.63 8.80 2.06
N GLY A 134 -21.58 8.55 0.76
CA GLY A 134 -21.48 9.57 -0.28
C GLY A 134 -20.04 9.98 -0.58
N ALA A 135 -19.77 10.29 -1.84
CA ALA A 135 -18.42 10.69 -2.28
C ALA A 135 -18.00 12.05 -1.68
N GLU A 136 -18.95 12.92 -1.37
CA GLU A 136 -18.72 14.23 -0.76
C GLU A 136 -18.18 14.17 0.66
N LYS A 137 -18.35 13.03 1.35
CA LYS A 137 -17.83 12.77 2.70
C LYS A 137 -16.58 11.89 2.70
N LEU A 138 -16.16 11.42 1.53
CA LEU A 138 -15.03 10.51 1.40
C LEU A 138 -13.75 11.27 1.02
N THR A 139 -12.71 11.03 1.78
CA THR A 139 -11.32 11.36 1.43
C THR A 139 -10.57 10.06 1.12
N VAL A 140 -9.88 10.00 -0.01
CA VAL A 140 -8.89 8.94 -0.29
C VAL A 140 -7.52 9.47 0.08
N MET A 141 -6.79 8.76 0.93
CA MET A 141 -5.49 9.17 1.44
C MET A 141 -4.52 8.01 1.39
N GLY A 142 -3.25 8.29 1.18
CA GLY A 142 -2.21 7.28 1.29
C GLY A 142 -0.81 7.87 1.26
N ASP A 143 0.13 7.11 1.77
CA ASP A 143 1.55 7.45 1.78
C ASP A 143 2.36 6.55 0.86
N SER A 144 3.46 7.07 0.30
CA SER A 144 4.41 6.32 -0.52
C SER A 144 3.71 5.47 -1.62
N ALA A 145 3.84 4.14 -1.59
CA ALA A 145 3.14 3.22 -2.49
C ALA A 145 1.61 3.35 -2.38
N GLY A 146 1.07 3.51 -1.16
CA GLY A 146 -0.36 3.76 -0.94
C GLY A 146 -0.81 5.10 -1.49
N GLY A 147 0.06 6.11 -1.49
CA GLY A 147 -0.19 7.39 -2.15
C GLY A 147 -0.29 7.24 -3.67
N GLY A 148 0.62 6.46 -4.29
CA GLY A 148 0.53 6.10 -5.71
C GLY A 148 -0.76 5.35 -6.03
N MET A 149 -1.10 4.35 -5.23
CA MET A 149 -2.36 3.60 -5.36
C MET A 149 -3.59 4.49 -5.21
N SER A 150 -3.56 5.46 -4.29
CA SER A 150 -4.66 6.41 -4.08
C SER A 150 -4.93 7.24 -5.33
N LEU A 151 -3.88 7.75 -5.99
CA LEU A 151 -4.03 8.47 -7.24
C LEU A 151 -4.57 7.56 -8.34
N ALA A 152 -3.95 6.40 -8.55
CA ALA A 152 -4.37 5.43 -9.56
C ALA A 152 -5.85 4.99 -9.38
N LEU A 153 -6.29 4.79 -8.13
CA LEU A 153 -7.69 4.47 -7.83
C LEU A 153 -8.62 5.58 -8.26
N VAL A 154 -8.30 6.83 -7.91
CA VAL A 154 -9.17 7.97 -8.23
C VAL A 154 -9.19 8.24 -9.75
N GLU A 155 -8.07 8.09 -10.45
CA GLU A 155 -8.00 8.13 -11.91
C GLU A 155 -8.91 7.06 -12.53
N LYS A 156 -8.80 5.81 -12.06
CA LYS A 156 -9.63 4.71 -12.53
C LYS A 156 -11.12 4.99 -12.32
N ILE A 157 -11.49 5.46 -11.13
CA ILE A 157 -12.87 5.83 -10.82
C ILE A 157 -13.38 6.92 -11.78
N SER A 158 -12.57 7.94 -12.04
CA SER A 158 -12.95 9.09 -12.87
C SER A 158 -13.08 8.78 -14.35
N THR A 159 -12.31 7.80 -14.85
CA THR A 159 -12.19 7.50 -16.30
C THR A 159 -12.94 6.26 -16.72
N GLU A 160 -13.01 5.23 -15.87
CA GLU A 160 -13.51 3.92 -16.23
C GLU A 160 -14.84 3.55 -15.55
N THR A 161 -15.36 4.40 -14.65
CA THR A 161 -16.60 4.10 -13.93
C THR A 161 -17.60 5.27 -13.96
N ASN A 162 -18.83 4.99 -13.51
CA ASN A 162 -19.86 6.02 -13.30
C ASN A 162 -19.93 6.50 -11.83
N TYR A 163 -19.01 6.05 -10.99
CA TYR A 163 -18.93 6.49 -9.60
C TYR A 163 -18.32 7.90 -9.51
N LYS A 164 -18.80 8.66 -8.53
CA LYS A 164 -18.22 9.96 -8.23
C LYS A 164 -16.85 9.81 -7.61
N ILE A 165 -15.93 10.70 -7.95
CA ILE A 165 -14.62 10.80 -7.28
C ILE A 165 -14.80 11.30 -5.85
N PRO A 166 -13.86 11.04 -4.93
CA PRO A 166 -13.93 11.49 -3.55
C PRO A 166 -13.86 13.01 -3.46
N SER A 167 -14.33 13.57 -2.35
CA SER A 167 -14.25 15.01 -2.10
C SER A 167 -12.81 15.53 -2.06
N LYS A 168 -11.89 14.68 -1.61
CA LYS A 168 -10.45 14.99 -1.49
C LYS A 168 -9.62 13.76 -1.78
N THR A 169 -8.44 13.99 -2.37
CA THR A 169 -7.37 12.98 -2.48
C THR A 169 -6.11 13.57 -1.87
N ILE A 170 -5.57 12.91 -0.84
CA ILE A 170 -4.39 13.38 -0.11
C ILE A 170 -3.25 12.38 -0.31
N LEU A 171 -2.19 12.84 -0.93
CA LEU A 171 -1.03 12.04 -1.29
C LEU A 171 0.16 12.46 -0.44
N ILE A 172 0.67 11.56 0.40
CA ILE A 172 1.80 11.81 1.28
C ILE A 172 3.05 11.18 0.67
N SER A 173 3.96 12.00 0.14
CA SER A 173 5.19 11.54 -0.54
C SER A 173 4.93 10.35 -1.49
N PRO A 174 4.01 10.46 -2.45
CA PRO A 174 3.51 9.32 -3.21
C PRO A 174 4.57 8.74 -4.15
N TRP A 175 4.59 7.41 -4.28
CA TRP A 175 5.39 6.72 -5.32
C TRP A 175 4.58 6.60 -6.62
N LEU A 176 4.82 7.51 -7.56
CA LEU A 176 4.02 7.67 -8.78
C LEU A 176 4.58 6.95 -10.01
N ASP A 177 5.83 6.50 -9.97
CA ASP A 177 6.51 5.80 -11.06
C ASP A 177 7.38 4.68 -10.51
N VAL A 178 6.90 3.43 -10.60
CA VAL A 178 7.67 2.28 -10.11
C VAL A 178 8.88 1.93 -10.99
N ARG A 179 8.96 2.48 -12.19
CA ARG A 179 10.10 2.35 -13.12
C ARG A 179 11.29 3.19 -12.66
N LEU A 180 11.04 4.18 -11.79
CA LEU A 180 12.04 5.13 -11.28
C LEU A 180 12.81 5.82 -12.41
N THR A 181 12.06 6.36 -13.37
CA THR A 181 12.63 6.95 -14.60
C THR A 181 13.21 8.35 -14.41
N ASN A 182 12.93 9.01 -13.29
CA ASN A 182 13.45 10.33 -13.01
C ASN A 182 14.98 10.29 -12.81
N SER A 183 15.74 10.99 -13.69
CA SER A 183 17.19 11.05 -13.65
C SER A 183 17.77 11.72 -12.39
N GLU A 184 16.96 12.51 -11.68
CA GLU A 184 17.40 13.19 -10.45
C GLU A 184 17.50 12.25 -9.24
N ILE A 185 16.89 11.05 -9.31
CA ILE A 185 16.93 10.05 -8.22
C ILE A 185 18.36 9.76 -7.80
N GLU A 186 19.28 9.55 -8.76
CA GLU A 186 20.68 9.22 -8.47
C GLU A 186 21.42 10.33 -7.71
N LYS A 187 20.98 11.58 -7.86
CA LYS A 187 21.59 12.71 -7.15
C LYS A 187 21.17 12.77 -5.71
N VAL A 188 19.94 12.34 -5.38
CA VAL A 188 19.36 12.44 -4.04
C VAL A 188 19.48 11.13 -3.25
N GLU A 189 19.53 9.98 -3.91
CA GLU A 189 19.57 8.64 -3.28
C GLU A 189 20.72 8.53 -2.25
N LYS A 190 21.88 9.10 -2.54
CA LYS A 190 23.04 9.08 -1.63
C LYS A 190 22.79 9.74 -0.27
N TYR A 191 21.76 10.57 -0.16
CA TYR A 191 21.35 11.23 1.08
C TYR A 191 20.19 10.54 1.77
N ASP A 192 19.49 9.64 1.06
CA ASP A 192 18.38 8.87 1.61
C ASP A 192 18.93 7.70 2.43
N LYS A 193 18.46 7.58 3.68
CA LYS A 193 18.87 6.52 4.59
C LYS A 193 17.90 5.33 4.63
N GLN A 194 16.74 5.48 4.03
CA GLN A 194 15.65 4.50 4.08
C GLN A 194 15.40 3.85 2.72
N LEU A 195 15.42 4.64 1.66
CA LEU A 195 15.05 4.18 0.33
C LEU A 195 16.29 3.91 -0.53
N ASN A 196 16.23 2.82 -1.27
CA ASN A 196 17.26 2.41 -2.21
C ASN A 196 16.61 2.09 -3.56
N LYS A 197 17.15 2.67 -4.65
CA LYS A 197 16.61 2.57 -6.01
C LYS A 197 16.47 1.11 -6.46
N GLU A 198 17.47 0.27 -6.20
CA GLU A 198 17.46 -1.13 -6.66
C GLU A 198 16.39 -1.95 -5.93
N THR A 199 16.24 -1.77 -4.61
CA THR A 199 15.20 -2.45 -3.83
C THR A 199 13.80 -1.99 -4.22
N LEU A 200 13.60 -0.70 -4.43
CA LEU A 200 12.32 -0.17 -4.91
C LEU A 200 11.99 -0.70 -6.31
N LYS A 201 12.96 -0.76 -7.21
CA LYS A 201 12.76 -1.32 -8.55
C LYS A 201 12.32 -2.79 -8.51
N LEU A 202 12.94 -3.60 -7.63
CA LEU A 202 12.53 -5.00 -7.43
C LEU A 202 11.11 -5.10 -6.87
N ALA A 203 10.76 -4.28 -5.89
CA ALA A 203 9.41 -4.24 -5.32
C ALA A 203 8.38 -3.82 -6.37
N GLY A 204 8.66 -2.77 -7.14
CA GLY A 204 7.81 -2.30 -8.24
C GLY A 204 7.58 -3.36 -9.32
N LEU A 205 8.64 -4.07 -9.73
CA LEU A 205 8.54 -5.19 -10.68
C LEU A 205 7.70 -6.34 -10.13
N ALA A 206 7.88 -6.68 -8.84
CA ALA A 206 7.10 -7.73 -8.20
C ALA A 206 5.60 -7.37 -8.15
N TYR A 207 5.27 -6.12 -7.90
CA TYR A 207 3.89 -5.62 -7.88
C TYR A 207 3.27 -5.51 -9.28
N ALA A 208 4.01 -4.96 -10.23
CA ALA A 208 3.56 -4.79 -11.61
C ALA A 208 3.39 -6.13 -12.34
N GLY A 209 4.32 -7.06 -12.15
CA GLY A 209 4.53 -8.21 -13.03
C GLY A 209 5.09 -7.77 -14.38
N GLU A 210 5.45 -8.73 -15.24
CA GLU A 210 6.08 -8.46 -16.53
C GLU A 210 5.20 -7.60 -17.45
N ASP A 211 3.88 -7.86 -17.47
CA ASP A 211 2.94 -7.20 -18.36
C ASP A 211 2.40 -5.86 -17.81
N GLY A 212 2.58 -5.61 -16.50
CA GLY A 212 1.99 -4.45 -15.83
C GLY A 212 2.89 -3.24 -15.69
N ILE A 213 4.17 -3.34 -16.01
CA ILE A 213 5.17 -2.29 -15.71
C ILE A 213 4.88 -0.92 -16.36
N ASN A 214 4.11 -0.88 -17.43
CA ASN A 214 3.69 0.34 -18.11
C ASN A 214 2.21 0.69 -17.87
N ASN A 215 1.54 -0.01 -16.96
CA ASN A 215 0.14 0.27 -16.65
C ASN A 215 0.02 1.49 -15.72
N TYR A 216 -0.93 2.40 -15.99
CA TYR A 216 -1.15 3.58 -15.14
C TYR A 216 -1.58 3.23 -13.71
N LEU A 217 -2.21 2.08 -13.48
CA LEU A 217 -2.52 1.59 -12.12
C LEU A 217 -1.27 1.30 -11.29
N VAL A 218 -0.13 1.16 -11.94
CA VAL A 218 1.18 0.96 -11.33
C VAL A 218 2.01 2.25 -11.36
N ASN A 219 1.84 3.04 -12.43
CA ASN A 219 2.51 4.32 -12.64
C ASN A 219 1.46 5.43 -12.83
N PRO A 220 0.82 5.91 -11.78
CA PRO A 220 -0.24 6.91 -11.93
C PRO A 220 0.24 8.25 -12.49
N ILE A 221 1.54 8.48 -12.57
CA ILE A 221 2.10 9.64 -13.29
C ILE A 221 1.74 9.63 -14.79
N ASP A 222 1.44 8.46 -15.36
CA ASP A 222 1.03 8.28 -16.76
C ASP A 222 -0.50 8.29 -16.92
N GLY A 223 -1.24 8.41 -15.83
CA GLY A 223 -2.71 8.38 -15.83
C GLY A 223 -3.36 9.70 -16.30
N ASP A 224 -4.66 9.68 -16.43
CA ASP A 224 -5.45 10.85 -16.86
C ASP A 224 -6.07 11.57 -15.65
N ILE A 225 -5.45 12.67 -15.25
CA ILE A 225 -5.92 13.55 -14.18
C ILE A 225 -6.88 14.67 -14.67
N SER A 226 -7.22 14.72 -15.95
CA SER A 226 -8.00 15.83 -16.52
C SER A 226 -9.39 15.98 -15.92
N LYS A 227 -9.95 14.90 -15.36
CA LYS A 227 -11.24 14.88 -14.68
C LYS A 227 -11.16 15.05 -13.16
N LEU A 228 -9.96 15.16 -12.60
CA LEU A 228 -9.73 15.41 -11.19
C LEU A 228 -9.70 16.93 -10.97
N LYS A 229 -10.85 17.50 -10.55
CA LYS A 229 -11.00 18.95 -10.30
C LYS A 229 -11.46 19.19 -8.88
#